data_83ce1f6368699b3073a0bb140c7b258a
#
_entry.id   83ce1f6368699b3073a0bb140c7b258a
#
_cell.length_a   1.000
_cell.length_b   1.000
_cell.length_c   1.000
_cell.angle_alpha   90.00
_cell.angle_beta   90.00
_cell.angle_gamma   90.00
#
_symmetry.space_group_name_H-M   'P 1'
#
loop_
_entity.id
_entity.type
_entity.pdbx_description
1 polymer ?
#
loop_
_entity_poly.entity_id
_entity_poly.type
_entity_poly.pdbx_seq_one_letter_code
_entity_poly.pdbx_strand_id
1 'polypeptide(L)'
;MKAKVRALITLSFLCVAFIFIYALIPGGKSAPSGGGQKSSDETILITDIPVSELLALAITNNHGSFGILNSPDGIRAVSDTDAQFDAAQMRAFIYIACHLKGIRVLDILPEAGDIANSIARFSLILTGGREYHFAFLRKSPVGEDYLLFSEEHQSVFVVSGSNAEWFLSNAGDFPE
;
A
#
# COMPACT_ATOMS: atom_id res chain seq x y z
N MET A 1 31.82 -36.16 -41.09
CA MET A 1 32.23 -35.87 -39.70
C MET A 1 32.83 -34.46 -39.51
N LYS A 2 33.59 -33.90 -40.47
CA LYS A 2 34.28 -32.58 -40.30
C LYS A 2 33.38 -31.35 -40.16
N ALA A 3 32.17 -31.35 -40.73
CA ALA A 3 31.26 -30.22 -40.66
C ALA A 3 30.60 -30.05 -39.28
N LYS A 4 30.22 -31.18 -38.64
CA LYS A 4 29.58 -31.17 -37.28
C LYS A 4 30.58 -30.72 -36.20
N VAL A 5 31.84 -31.08 -36.31
CA VAL A 5 32.89 -30.66 -35.36
C VAL A 5 33.16 -29.15 -35.49
N ARG A 6 33.18 -28.60 -36.73
CA ARG A 6 33.36 -27.15 -36.93
C ARG A 6 32.18 -26.33 -36.37
N ALA A 7 30.96 -26.81 -36.54
CA ALA A 7 29.77 -26.17 -35.96
C ALA A 7 29.80 -26.16 -34.42
N LEU A 8 30.30 -27.25 -33.81
CA LEU A 8 30.39 -27.34 -32.33
C LEU A 8 31.45 -26.38 -31.79
N ILE A 9 32.58 -26.24 -32.47
CA ILE A 9 33.66 -25.32 -32.09
C ILE A 9 33.21 -23.86 -32.24
N THR A 10 32.48 -23.51 -33.31
CA THR A 10 31.94 -22.15 -33.50
C THR A 10 30.89 -21.80 -32.43
N LEU A 11 30.05 -22.73 -32.08
CA LEU A 11 29.03 -22.52 -31.02
C LEU A 11 29.67 -22.31 -29.64
N SER A 12 30.73 -23.09 -29.35
CA SER A 12 31.49 -22.95 -28.09
C SER A 12 32.19 -21.60 -27.99
N PHE A 13 32.77 -21.13 -29.09
CA PHE A 13 33.40 -19.79 -29.14
C PHE A 13 32.38 -18.66 -28.97
N LEU A 14 31.19 -18.83 -29.52
CA LEU A 14 30.10 -17.86 -29.38
C LEU A 14 29.65 -17.74 -27.93
N CYS A 15 29.50 -18.87 -27.23
CA CYS A 15 29.12 -18.88 -25.80
C CYS A 15 30.18 -18.20 -24.92
N VAL A 16 31.47 -18.47 -25.19
CA VAL A 16 32.55 -17.85 -24.42
C VAL A 16 32.60 -16.33 -24.68
N ALA A 17 32.40 -15.90 -25.95
CA ALA A 17 32.32 -14.48 -26.28
C ALA A 17 31.16 -13.77 -25.57
N PHE A 18 29.99 -14.39 -25.47
CA PHE A 18 28.83 -13.86 -24.71
C PHE A 18 29.13 -13.71 -23.23
N ILE A 19 29.81 -14.68 -22.62
CA ILE A 19 30.22 -14.60 -21.20
C ILE A 19 31.21 -13.46 -20.98
N PHE A 20 32.17 -13.27 -21.91
CA PHE A 20 33.12 -12.16 -21.83
C PHE A 20 32.47 -10.78 -22.02
N ILE A 21 31.52 -10.66 -22.94
CA ILE A 21 30.76 -9.42 -23.13
C ILE A 21 29.96 -9.09 -21.90
N TYR A 22 29.34 -10.10 -21.25
CA TYR A 22 28.57 -9.91 -20.01
C TYR A 22 29.45 -9.50 -18.82
N ALA A 23 30.69 -9.96 -18.77
CA ALA A 23 31.66 -9.63 -17.73
C ALA A 23 32.31 -8.23 -17.94
N LEU A 24 32.32 -7.71 -19.15
CA LEU A 24 32.91 -6.40 -19.50
C LEU A 24 31.91 -5.23 -19.49
N ILE A 25 30.61 -5.47 -19.27
CA ILE A 25 29.62 -4.39 -19.07
C ILE A 25 29.83 -3.82 -17.65
N PRO A 26 30.38 -2.60 -17.52
CA PRO A 26 30.52 -1.98 -16.19
C PRO A 26 29.12 -1.59 -15.68
N GLY A 27 28.56 -2.41 -14.84
CA GLY A 27 27.22 -2.22 -14.28
C GLY A 27 26.45 -3.52 -14.02
N GLY A 28 26.96 -4.67 -14.47
CA GLY A 28 26.43 -5.98 -14.12
C GLY A 28 26.76 -6.33 -12.67
N LYS A 29 26.07 -5.71 -11.73
CA LYS A 29 26.02 -6.24 -10.36
C LYS A 29 25.39 -7.62 -10.46
N SER A 30 26.20 -8.63 -10.15
CA SER A 30 25.77 -10.00 -9.95
C SER A 30 24.43 -10.01 -9.25
N ALA A 31 23.43 -10.68 -9.82
CA ALA A 31 22.22 -10.97 -9.10
C ALA A 31 22.62 -11.69 -7.81
N PRO A 32 22.25 -11.22 -6.64
CA PRO A 32 22.50 -11.94 -5.41
C PRO A 32 21.64 -13.20 -5.45
N SER A 33 22.30 -14.34 -5.65
CA SER A 33 21.79 -15.65 -5.28
C SER A 33 21.25 -15.58 -3.86
N GLY A 34 19.95 -15.86 -3.68
CA GLY A 34 19.40 -16.33 -2.41
C GLY A 34 19.82 -15.56 -1.17
N GLY A 35 19.70 -14.25 -1.15
CA GLY A 35 19.78 -13.46 0.05
C GLY A 35 18.41 -13.48 0.70
N GLY A 36 18.29 -14.15 1.84
CA GLY A 36 17.14 -14.01 2.70
C GLY A 36 16.83 -12.52 2.84
N GLN A 37 15.62 -12.17 2.50
CA GLN A 37 15.04 -10.87 2.73
C GLN A 37 15.23 -10.60 4.22
N LYS A 38 16.24 -9.79 4.58
CA LYS A 38 16.20 -9.14 5.87
C LYS A 38 14.90 -8.34 5.83
N SER A 39 13.87 -8.89 6.45
CA SER A 39 12.77 -8.09 6.91
C SER A 39 13.39 -7.14 7.94
N SER A 40 13.81 -5.98 7.47
CA SER A 40 13.86 -4.84 8.34
C SER A 40 12.39 -4.59 8.66
N ASP A 41 11.96 -4.97 9.86
CA ASP A 41 10.68 -4.61 10.46
C ASP A 41 10.61 -3.09 10.72
N GLU A 42 11.13 -2.29 9.83
CA GLU A 42 11.06 -0.86 9.88
C GLU A 42 9.71 -0.45 9.28
N THR A 43 8.70 -0.54 10.13
CA THR A 43 7.35 -0.09 9.81
C THR A 43 7.37 1.42 9.61
N ILE A 44 6.93 1.88 8.45
CA ILE A 44 6.88 3.29 8.09
C ILE A 44 5.55 3.86 8.60
N LEU A 45 5.59 4.90 9.43
CA LEU A 45 4.39 5.64 9.80
C LEU A 45 3.94 6.50 8.61
N ILE A 46 2.73 6.22 8.11
CA ILE A 46 2.08 7.01 7.06
C ILE A 46 1.30 8.16 7.70
N THR A 47 0.63 7.87 8.82
CA THR A 47 -0.04 8.86 9.66
C THR A 47 0.48 8.73 11.09
N ASP A 48 0.67 9.87 11.75
CA ASP A 48 0.99 9.95 13.19
C ASP A 48 0.22 11.14 13.77
N ILE A 49 -1.08 10.92 13.95
CA ILE A 49 -2.03 11.95 14.35
C ILE A 49 -2.55 11.60 15.74
N PRO A 50 -2.44 12.50 16.73
CA PRO A 50 -3.11 12.30 18.00
C PRO A 50 -4.62 12.09 17.79
N VAL A 51 -5.18 11.02 18.35
CA VAL A 51 -6.62 10.70 18.22
C VAL A 51 -7.50 11.87 18.67
N SER A 52 -7.02 12.66 19.64
CA SER A 52 -7.71 13.87 20.13
C SER A 52 -7.81 15.00 19.11
N GLU A 53 -6.97 14.99 18.08
CA GLU A 53 -7.00 15.98 17.01
C GLU A 53 -7.90 15.55 15.85
N LEU A 54 -8.27 14.27 15.76
CA LEU A 54 -9.18 13.80 14.74
C LEU A 54 -10.60 14.25 15.06
N LEU A 55 -11.21 14.99 14.14
CA LEU A 55 -12.62 15.39 14.19
C LEU A 55 -13.51 14.36 13.48
N ALA A 56 -13.08 13.92 12.30
CA ALA A 56 -13.83 12.97 11.50
C ALA A 56 -12.93 12.09 10.62
N LEU A 57 -13.39 10.86 10.39
CA LEU A 57 -12.90 9.94 9.39
C LEU A 57 -14.03 9.72 8.38
N ALA A 58 -13.80 10.05 7.12
CA ALA A 58 -14.75 9.82 6.03
C ALA A 58 -14.18 8.77 5.08
N ILE A 59 -15.01 7.79 4.68
CA ILE A 59 -14.60 6.67 3.84
C ILE A 59 -15.61 6.49 2.71
N THR A 60 -15.10 6.22 1.52
CA THR A 60 -15.88 5.78 0.36
C THR A 60 -15.17 4.57 -0.25
N ASN A 61 -15.86 3.45 -0.38
CA ASN A 61 -15.37 2.23 -0.98
C ASN A 61 -16.43 1.58 -1.87
N ASN A 62 -16.19 0.36 -2.34
CA ASN A 62 -17.12 -0.37 -3.21
C ASN A 62 -18.46 -0.74 -2.54
N HIS A 63 -18.56 -0.60 -1.22
CA HIS A 63 -19.77 -0.89 -0.43
C HIS A 63 -20.59 0.36 -0.11
N GLY A 64 -20.06 1.55 -0.40
CA GLY A 64 -20.74 2.83 -0.16
C GLY A 64 -19.86 3.85 0.57
N SER A 65 -20.52 4.84 1.17
CA SER A 65 -19.84 5.88 1.93
C SER A 65 -20.33 5.89 3.37
N PHE A 66 -19.40 6.03 4.30
CA PHE A 66 -19.69 6.20 5.72
C PHE A 66 -18.63 7.07 6.39
N GLY A 67 -18.93 7.56 7.56
CA GLY A 67 -18.01 8.37 8.34
C GLY A 67 -18.11 8.07 9.83
N ILE A 68 -17.05 8.42 10.55
CA ILE A 68 -16.99 8.36 12.00
C ILE A 68 -16.65 9.74 12.50
N LEU A 69 -17.53 10.32 13.31
CA LEU A 69 -17.30 11.58 14.01
C LEU A 69 -16.71 11.28 15.39
N ASN A 70 -15.60 11.92 15.69
CA ASN A 70 -14.95 11.87 16.99
C ASN A 70 -15.16 13.23 17.69
N SER A 71 -16.12 13.28 18.58
CA SER A 71 -16.50 14.52 19.29
C SER A 71 -16.31 14.37 20.81
N PRO A 72 -16.24 15.47 21.56
CA PRO A 72 -16.20 15.41 23.03
C PRO A 72 -17.38 14.66 23.65
N ASP A 73 -18.53 14.64 22.97
CA ASP A 73 -19.75 13.93 23.41
C ASP A 73 -19.69 12.42 23.11
N GLY A 74 -18.65 11.97 22.42
CA GLY A 74 -18.42 10.58 22.05
C GLY A 74 -18.26 10.36 20.56
N ILE A 75 -18.03 9.09 20.21
CA ILE A 75 -17.86 8.63 18.84
C ILE A 75 -19.22 8.29 18.24
N ARG A 76 -19.46 8.77 17.02
CA ARG A 76 -20.71 8.52 16.28
C ARG A 76 -20.40 8.13 14.85
N ALA A 77 -21.08 7.09 14.36
CA ALA A 77 -21.07 6.78 12.95
C ALA A 77 -22.09 7.64 12.20
N VAL A 78 -21.73 8.02 10.99
CA VAL A 78 -22.61 8.68 10.02
C VAL A 78 -22.57 7.81 8.77
N SER A 79 -23.69 7.23 8.40
CA SER A 79 -23.78 6.34 7.24
C SER A 79 -25.13 6.55 6.55
N ASP A 80 -25.14 6.38 5.25
CA ASP A 80 -26.38 6.33 4.45
C ASP A 80 -27.06 4.95 4.55
N THR A 81 -26.48 4.02 5.31
CA THR A 81 -27.01 2.67 5.51
C THR A 81 -27.46 2.48 6.98
N ASP A 82 -28.36 1.51 7.19
CA ASP A 82 -28.81 1.11 8.54
C ASP A 82 -27.75 0.26 9.28
N ALA A 83 -26.46 0.41 8.95
CA ALA A 83 -25.38 -0.34 9.56
C ALA A 83 -25.27 -0.03 11.05
N GLN A 84 -25.21 -1.07 11.87
CA GLN A 84 -24.93 -0.95 13.30
C GLN A 84 -23.43 -0.96 13.53
N PHE A 85 -22.94 0.06 14.21
CA PHE A 85 -21.52 0.21 14.51
C PHE A 85 -21.28 -0.08 16.00
N ASP A 86 -20.36 -0.99 16.27
CA ASP A 86 -19.85 -1.20 17.62
C ASP A 86 -18.88 -0.07 18.02
N ALA A 87 -19.08 0.47 19.23
CA ALA A 87 -18.28 1.59 19.72
C ALA A 87 -16.80 1.23 19.94
N ALA A 88 -16.49 -0.03 20.26
CA ALA A 88 -15.12 -0.49 20.43
C ALA A 88 -14.41 -0.62 19.06
N GLN A 89 -15.12 -1.16 18.08
CA GLN A 89 -14.62 -1.26 16.70
C GLN A 89 -14.39 0.13 16.09
N MET A 90 -15.29 1.08 16.30
CA MET A 90 -15.08 2.48 15.84
C MET A 90 -13.83 3.11 16.46
N ARG A 91 -13.56 2.88 17.76
CA ARG A 91 -12.35 3.37 18.42
C ARG A 91 -11.09 2.72 17.84
N ALA A 92 -11.13 1.41 17.62
CA ALA A 92 -10.01 0.69 17.00
C ALA A 92 -9.73 1.22 15.59
N PHE A 93 -10.77 1.45 14.79
CA PHE A 93 -10.64 1.99 13.45
C PHE A 93 -10.03 3.41 13.45
N ILE A 94 -10.54 4.31 14.31
CA ILE A 94 -9.94 5.64 14.49
C ILE A 94 -8.45 5.52 14.83
N TYR A 95 -8.11 4.63 15.76
CA TYR A 95 -6.71 4.44 16.15
C TYR A 95 -5.85 3.96 14.99
N ILE A 96 -6.32 2.98 14.21
CA ILE A 96 -5.62 2.47 13.02
C ILE A 96 -5.45 3.56 11.98
N ALA A 97 -6.49 4.35 11.72
CA ALA A 97 -6.44 5.44 10.74
C ALA A 97 -5.49 6.57 11.16
N CYS A 98 -5.44 6.89 12.45
CA CYS A 98 -4.53 7.90 13.01
C CYS A 98 -3.07 7.46 13.05
N HIS A 99 -2.81 6.14 13.11
CA HIS A 99 -1.47 5.55 13.22
C HIS A 99 -1.23 4.53 12.11
N LEU A 100 -1.67 4.86 10.89
CA LEU A 100 -1.56 3.96 9.75
C LEU A 100 -0.10 3.69 9.41
N LYS A 101 0.20 2.42 9.23
CA LYS A 101 1.55 1.92 8.99
C LYS A 101 1.68 1.31 7.62
N GLY A 102 2.78 1.62 6.95
CA GLY A 102 3.22 1.00 5.72
C GLY A 102 4.39 0.06 5.92
N ILE A 103 4.53 -0.88 5.02
CA ILE A 103 5.63 -1.84 4.97
C ILE A 103 6.81 -1.23 4.23
N ARG A 104 6.52 -0.46 3.18
CA ARG A 104 7.52 0.24 2.36
C ARG A 104 6.90 1.38 1.57
N VAL A 105 7.73 2.31 1.13
CA VAL A 105 7.38 3.35 0.15
C VAL A 105 7.78 2.86 -1.25
N LEU A 106 6.97 3.17 -2.25
CA LEU A 106 7.30 2.95 -3.65
C LEU A 106 7.64 4.30 -4.29
N ASP A 107 8.71 4.30 -5.07
CA ASP A 107 9.13 5.48 -5.86
C ASP A 107 8.34 5.53 -7.18
N ILE A 108 7.03 5.58 -7.07
CA ILE A 108 6.09 5.70 -8.18
C ILE A 108 5.02 6.72 -7.81
N LEU A 109 4.59 7.51 -8.80
CA LEU A 109 3.41 8.37 -8.68
C LEU A 109 2.27 7.72 -9.48
N PRO A 110 1.06 7.62 -8.91
CA PRO A 110 -0.09 7.11 -9.64
C PRO A 110 -0.53 8.11 -10.70
N GLU A 111 -1.07 7.60 -11.80
CA GLU A 111 -1.75 8.45 -12.76
C GLU A 111 -3.11 8.91 -12.21
N ALA A 112 -3.64 10.02 -12.75
CA ALA A 112 -4.94 10.52 -12.35
C ALA A 112 -6.05 9.46 -12.52
N GLY A 113 -5.94 8.58 -13.52
CA GLY A 113 -6.82 7.46 -13.74
C GLY A 113 -6.76 6.41 -12.64
N ASP A 114 -5.58 6.13 -12.08
CA ASP A 114 -5.42 5.17 -10.98
C ASP A 114 -6.12 5.69 -9.71
N ILE A 115 -5.97 6.99 -9.43
CA ILE A 115 -6.63 7.63 -8.28
C ILE A 115 -8.15 7.65 -8.50
N ALA A 116 -8.61 7.97 -9.72
CA ALA A 116 -10.03 8.00 -10.05
C ALA A 116 -10.70 6.62 -9.88
N ASN A 117 -9.98 5.54 -10.21
CA ASN A 117 -10.45 4.16 -10.13
C ASN A 117 -10.01 3.43 -8.85
N SER A 118 -9.64 4.17 -7.81
CA SER A 118 -9.24 3.60 -6.52
C SER A 118 -10.37 2.75 -5.92
N ILE A 119 -9.99 1.64 -5.26
CA ILE A 119 -10.94 0.70 -4.63
C ILE A 119 -11.57 1.25 -3.35
N ALA A 120 -10.86 2.17 -2.68
CA ALA A 120 -11.41 2.95 -1.58
C ALA A 120 -10.66 4.28 -1.47
N ARG A 121 -11.35 5.27 -0.89
CA ARG A 121 -10.77 6.56 -0.50
C ARG A 121 -11.15 6.86 0.93
N PHE A 122 -10.26 7.51 1.64
CA PHE A 122 -10.61 8.03 2.96
C PHE A 122 -9.93 9.36 3.22
N SER A 123 -10.54 10.14 4.11
CA SER A 123 -10.03 11.42 4.55
C SER A 123 -10.04 11.50 6.06
N LEU A 124 -8.97 12.03 6.63
CA LEU A 124 -8.87 12.37 8.04
C LEU A 124 -9.04 13.89 8.17
N ILE A 125 -10.08 14.31 8.85
CA ILE A 125 -10.41 15.72 9.09
C ILE A 125 -10.04 16.05 10.54
N LEU A 126 -9.15 17.02 10.71
CA LEU A 126 -8.64 17.41 12.01
C LEU A 126 -9.37 18.62 12.58
N THR A 127 -9.33 18.80 13.89
CA THR A 127 -9.92 19.91 14.62
C THR A 127 -9.42 21.29 14.17
N GLY A 128 -8.24 21.35 13.53
CA GLY A 128 -7.70 22.58 12.94
C GLY A 128 -8.15 22.88 11.51
N GLY A 129 -9.06 22.08 10.94
CA GLY A 129 -9.51 22.19 9.54
C GLY A 129 -8.50 21.66 8.53
N ARG A 130 -7.44 20.99 8.96
CA ARG A 130 -6.52 20.28 8.09
C ARG A 130 -7.16 18.96 7.68
N GLU A 131 -6.99 18.60 6.42
CA GLU A 131 -7.48 17.34 5.86
C GLU A 131 -6.33 16.57 5.24
N TYR A 132 -6.34 15.25 5.43
CA TYR A 132 -5.42 14.31 4.80
C TYR A 132 -6.24 13.38 3.91
N HIS A 133 -5.82 13.20 2.66
CA HIS A 133 -6.52 12.40 1.68
C HIS A 133 -5.69 11.20 1.25
N PHE A 134 -6.35 10.04 1.19
CA PHE A 134 -5.73 8.78 0.86
C PHE A 134 -6.60 8.00 -0.13
N ALA A 135 -5.94 7.21 -0.99
CA ALA A 135 -6.61 6.34 -1.95
C ALA A 135 -5.95 4.95 -1.97
N PHE A 136 -6.72 3.91 -1.67
CA PHE A 136 -6.31 2.53 -1.93
C PHE A 136 -6.47 2.25 -3.42
N LEU A 137 -5.36 2.18 -4.16
CA LEU A 137 -5.36 2.08 -5.61
C LEU A 137 -5.77 0.67 -6.06
N ARG A 138 -5.11 -0.34 -5.52
CA ARG A 138 -5.31 -1.75 -5.87
C ARG A 138 -4.59 -2.67 -4.89
N LYS A 139 -4.92 -3.97 -4.96
CA LYS A 139 -4.12 -5.00 -4.29
C LYS A 139 -2.73 -5.07 -4.93
N SER A 140 -1.73 -5.30 -4.11
CA SER A 140 -0.35 -5.54 -4.58
C SER A 140 -0.31 -6.79 -5.46
N PRO A 141 0.49 -6.82 -6.52
CA PRO A 141 0.65 -8.03 -7.33
C PRO A 141 1.34 -9.18 -6.56
N VAL A 142 1.90 -8.89 -5.39
CA VAL A 142 2.59 -9.88 -4.55
C VAL A 142 2.00 -9.84 -3.15
N GLY A 143 1.53 -10.98 -2.66
CA GLY A 143 0.97 -11.11 -1.31
C GLY A 143 -0.47 -10.59 -1.16
N GLU A 144 -0.85 -10.32 0.08
CA GLU A 144 -2.18 -9.83 0.47
C GLU A 144 -2.20 -8.32 0.74
N ASP A 145 -1.12 -7.62 0.41
CA ASP A 145 -0.95 -6.20 0.68
C ASP A 145 -1.67 -5.32 -0.34
N TYR A 146 -1.80 -4.04 -0.03
CA TYR A 146 -2.47 -3.05 -0.87
C TYR A 146 -1.57 -1.84 -1.12
N LEU A 147 -1.77 -1.19 -2.27
CA LEU A 147 -1.12 0.06 -2.63
C LEU A 147 -1.98 1.23 -2.16
N LEU A 148 -1.44 2.07 -1.30
CA LEU A 148 -2.08 3.27 -0.76
C LEU A 148 -1.33 4.51 -1.23
N PHE A 149 -2.01 5.39 -1.92
CA PHE A 149 -1.52 6.72 -2.23
C PHE A 149 -1.88 7.71 -1.13
N SER A 150 -0.94 8.54 -0.72
CA SER A 150 -1.14 9.67 0.19
C SER A 150 -0.91 10.98 -0.56
N GLU A 151 -1.92 11.85 -0.59
CA GLU A 151 -1.79 13.17 -1.21
C GLU A 151 -0.82 14.06 -0.43
N GLU A 152 -0.77 13.97 0.88
CA GLU A 152 0.13 14.74 1.73
C GLU A 152 1.61 14.40 1.44
N HIS A 153 1.93 13.12 1.32
CA HIS A 153 3.29 12.66 1.10
C HIS A 153 3.66 12.60 -0.38
N GLN A 154 2.69 12.75 -1.29
CA GLN A 154 2.86 12.55 -2.74
C GLN A 154 3.58 11.22 -3.05
N SER A 155 3.19 10.16 -2.36
CA SER A 155 3.88 8.86 -2.37
C SER A 155 2.89 7.71 -2.30
N VAL A 156 3.31 6.57 -2.85
CA VAL A 156 2.58 5.30 -2.73
C VAL A 156 3.25 4.42 -1.69
N PHE A 157 2.45 3.92 -0.77
CA PHE A 157 2.87 3.01 0.30
C PHE A 157 2.32 1.61 0.04
N VAL A 158 3.03 0.60 0.48
CA VAL A 158 2.51 -0.76 0.61
C VAL A 158 1.98 -0.91 2.03
N VAL A 159 0.71 -1.25 2.16
CA VAL A 159 0.00 -1.43 3.44
C VAL A 159 -0.43 -2.88 3.55
N SER A 160 -0.30 -3.48 4.73
CA SER A 160 -0.74 -4.86 4.97
C SER A 160 -2.23 -5.04 4.73
N GLY A 161 -2.62 -6.23 4.26
CA GLY A 161 -4.02 -6.59 4.06
C GLY A 161 -4.86 -6.36 5.31
N SER A 162 -4.36 -6.76 6.48
CA SER A 162 -5.07 -6.56 7.76
C SER A 162 -5.38 -5.10 8.10
N ASN A 163 -4.48 -4.17 7.78
CA ASN A 163 -4.74 -2.75 7.96
C ASN A 163 -5.68 -2.20 6.87
N ALA A 164 -5.54 -2.67 5.63
CA ALA A 164 -6.38 -2.24 4.52
C ALA A 164 -7.83 -2.69 4.67
N GLU A 165 -8.07 -3.88 5.23
CA GLU A 165 -9.42 -4.44 5.43
C GLU A 165 -10.35 -3.51 6.22
N TRP A 166 -9.84 -2.75 7.18
CA TRP A 166 -10.62 -1.75 7.90
C TRP A 166 -11.26 -0.70 6.99
N PHE A 167 -10.59 -0.32 5.92
CA PHE A 167 -11.06 0.70 4.97
C PHE A 167 -11.83 0.10 3.79
N LEU A 168 -11.66 -1.20 3.54
CA LEU A 168 -12.27 -1.91 2.41
C LEU A 168 -13.54 -2.66 2.80
N SER A 169 -13.76 -2.89 4.08
CA SER A 169 -14.94 -3.57 4.63
C SER A 169 -16.21 -2.77 4.43
N ASN A 170 -17.34 -3.47 4.48
CA ASN A 170 -18.64 -2.85 4.53
C ASN A 170 -18.82 -2.11 5.88
N ALA A 171 -19.64 -1.07 5.88
CA ALA A 171 -19.97 -0.33 7.09
C ALA A 171 -20.60 -1.26 8.14
N GLY A 172 -19.95 -1.37 9.30
CA GLY A 172 -20.40 -2.25 10.40
C GLY A 172 -19.80 -3.66 10.40
N ASP A 173 -19.14 -4.11 9.31
CA ASP A 173 -18.50 -5.42 9.19
C ASP A 173 -16.98 -5.28 9.33
N PHE A 174 -16.52 -4.62 10.38
CA PHE A 174 -15.09 -4.42 10.60
C PHE A 174 -14.40 -5.70 11.04
N PRO A 175 -13.09 -5.87 10.74
CA PRO A 175 -12.30 -7.00 11.21
C PRO A 175 -12.30 -7.13 12.73
N GLU A 176 -12.29 -8.40 13.24
CA GLU A 176 -12.15 -8.71 14.67
C GLU A 176 -10.70 -8.59 15.15
#